data_b57c6539729e7cfb544c11c514f127c9
#
_entry.id   b57c6539729e7cfb544c11c514f127c9
#
_cell.length_a   1.000
_cell.length_b   1.000
_cell.length_c   1.000
_cell.angle_alpha   90.00
_cell.angle_beta   90.00
_cell.angle_gamma   90.00
#
_symmetry.space_group_name_H-M   'P 1'
#
loop_
_entity.id
_entity.type
_entity.pdbx_description
1 polymer ?
#
loop_
_entity_poly.entity_id
_entity_poly.type
_entity_poly.pdbx_seq_one_letter_code
_entity_poly.pdbx_strand_id
1 'polypeptide(L)'
;MALPVNKRVPKILFILFVVAFCVYLVPRVAINFFYYPDDKIYGPDPWSAESVEFTAKDGTRLQGWFIPSSTGPADNAIATIIHAHGNAGNMSAHWPLVSWLPERNFNVFMFDYRGFGKSKGTPSQAGLLDDTQSAINVVRHRSDVNPQRLVLFGQSIGGANILDVIGQGDREGIRAVILDSTFASYATIANQIIPGSGYLL
;
A
#
# COMPACT_ATOMS: atom_id res chain seq x y z
N MET A 1 10.13 1.05 -63.38
CA MET A 1 9.73 2.37 -62.90
C MET A 1 9.47 2.26 -61.37
N ALA A 2 10.40 2.73 -60.56
CA ALA A 2 10.27 2.62 -59.10
C ALA A 2 9.32 3.75 -58.62
N LEU A 3 8.32 3.38 -57.83
CA LEU A 3 7.41 4.34 -57.23
C LEU A 3 8.16 5.27 -56.26
N PRO A 4 7.90 6.56 -56.25
CA PRO A 4 8.57 7.49 -55.35
C PRO A 4 8.22 7.15 -53.90
N VAL A 5 9.22 6.77 -53.13
CA VAL A 5 9.08 6.54 -51.68
C VAL A 5 8.73 7.86 -51.02
N ASN A 6 7.51 7.92 -50.46
CA ASN A 6 7.06 9.13 -49.73
C ASN A 6 7.87 9.30 -48.45
N LYS A 7 8.84 10.22 -48.45
CA LYS A 7 9.76 10.51 -47.33
C LYS A 7 9.03 11.00 -46.07
N ARG A 8 7.72 11.33 -46.12
CA ARG A 8 6.91 11.75 -44.99
C ARG A 8 6.45 10.58 -44.10
N VAL A 9 6.22 9.39 -44.74
CA VAL A 9 5.75 8.20 -44.03
C VAL A 9 6.72 7.75 -42.92
N PRO A 10 8.03 7.60 -43.17
CA PRO A 10 8.96 7.18 -42.12
C PRO A 10 9.07 8.22 -40.99
N LYS A 11 8.92 9.51 -41.28
CA LYS A 11 8.91 10.56 -40.23
C LYS A 11 7.68 10.47 -39.35
N ILE A 12 6.49 10.24 -39.95
CA ILE A 12 5.24 10.08 -39.20
C ILE A 12 5.32 8.84 -38.30
N LEU A 13 5.79 7.71 -38.86
CA LEU A 13 5.96 6.47 -38.08
C LEU A 13 6.95 6.65 -36.92
N PHE A 14 8.04 7.38 -37.14
CA PHE A 14 9.00 7.71 -36.08
C PHE A 14 8.37 8.57 -34.98
N ILE A 15 7.61 9.59 -35.34
CA ILE A 15 6.92 10.44 -34.37
C ILE A 15 5.91 9.61 -33.55
N LEU A 16 5.10 8.78 -34.21
CA LEU A 16 4.15 7.90 -33.54
C LEU A 16 4.83 6.92 -32.61
N PHE A 17 5.98 6.35 -33.01
CA PHE A 17 6.79 5.50 -32.14
C PHE A 17 7.31 6.24 -30.92
N VAL A 18 7.85 7.45 -31.08
CA VAL A 18 8.34 8.27 -29.95
C VAL A 18 7.20 8.63 -29.00
N VAL A 19 6.05 9.03 -29.53
CA VAL A 19 4.87 9.34 -28.71
C VAL A 19 4.42 8.09 -27.95
N ALA A 20 4.26 6.95 -28.61
CA ALA A 20 3.88 5.70 -27.98
C ALA A 20 4.91 5.27 -26.89
N PHE A 21 6.20 5.41 -27.21
CA PHE A 21 7.28 5.14 -26.27
C PHE A 21 7.24 6.05 -25.05
N CYS A 22 7.02 7.37 -25.24
CA CYS A 22 6.88 8.31 -24.14
C CYS A 22 5.63 8.02 -23.29
N VAL A 23 4.47 7.76 -23.91
CA VAL A 23 3.24 7.40 -23.20
C VAL A 23 3.41 6.10 -22.40
N TYR A 24 4.21 5.15 -22.89
CA TYR A 24 4.49 3.90 -22.20
C TYR A 24 5.53 4.06 -21.07
N LEU A 25 6.61 4.78 -21.33
CA LEU A 25 7.78 4.85 -20.44
C LEU A 25 7.62 5.91 -19.33
N VAL A 26 7.09 7.09 -19.68
CA VAL A 26 7.02 8.23 -18.72
C VAL A 26 6.23 7.87 -17.46
N PRO A 27 5.03 7.27 -17.51
CA PRO A 27 4.31 6.88 -16.30
C PRO A 27 5.07 5.84 -15.46
N ARG A 28 5.73 4.88 -16.12
CA ARG A 28 6.53 3.83 -15.43
C ARG A 28 7.75 4.38 -14.71
N VAL A 29 8.37 5.40 -15.27
CA VAL A 29 9.49 6.10 -14.63
C VAL A 29 8.97 7.02 -13.54
N ALA A 30 7.89 7.76 -13.79
CA ALA A 30 7.30 8.68 -12.84
C ALA A 30 6.82 7.98 -11.56
N ILE A 31 6.30 6.76 -11.66
CA ILE A 31 5.84 6.01 -10.48
C ILE A 31 6.98 5.68 -9.51
N ASN A 32 8.22 5.49 -10.01
CA ASN A 32 9.39 5.27 -9.17
C ASN A 32 9.79 6.52 -8.36
N PHE A 33 9.33 7.70 -8.78
CA PHE A 33 9.52 8.96 -8.06
C PHE A 33 8.31 9.30 -7.18
N PHE A 34 7.24 8.51 -7.25
CA PHE A 34 6.04 8.73 -6.46
C PHE A 34 6.15 8.07 -5.08
N TYR A 35 6.80 6.90 -4.99
CA TYR A 35 6.99 6.18 -3.73
C TYR A 35 8.35 6.49 -3.13
N TYR A 36 8.40 6.67 -1.81
CA TYR A 36 9.61 7.00 -1.05
C TYR A 36 9.91 5.90 -0.02
N PRO A 37 10.20 4.67 -0.47
CA PRO A 37 10.53 3.57 0.42
C PRO A 37 11.89 3.81 1.10
N ASP A 38 11.99 3.36 2.34
CA ASP A 38 13.22 3.42 3.13
C ASP A 38 13.31 2.13 3.95
N ASP A 39 14.51 1.58 4.11
CA ASP A 39 14.80 0.40 4.92
C ASP A 39 15.40 0.73 6.30
N LYS A 40 15.59 2.02 6.58
CA LYS A 40 16.09 2.50 7.87
C LYS A 40 15.08 2.22 8.97
N ILE A 41 15.55 1.69 10.10
CA ILE A 41 14.73 1.51 11.29
C ILE A 41 14.64 2.82 12.08
N TYR A 42 13.43 3.27 12.33
CA TYR A 42 13.11 4.50 13.05
C TYR A 42 12.69 4.17 14.49
N GLY A 43 13.65 4.13 15.40
CA GLY A 43 13.41 3.78 16.80
C GLY A 43 13.47 2.27 17.08
N PRO A 44 13.30 1.87 18.34
CA PRO A 44 13.26 0.46 18.72
C PRO A 44 11.98 -0.21 18.24
N ASP A 45 12.07 -1.49 17.92
CA ASP A 45 10.90 -2.33 17.68
C ASP A 45 10.00 -2.32 18.93
N PRO A 46 8.68 -2.38 18.78
CA PRO A 46 7.78 -2.51 19.92
C PRO A 46 8.14 -3.75 20.75
N TRP A 47 8.16 -3.65 22.07
CA TRP A 47 8.61 -4.68 22.99
C TRP A 47 7.95 -6.05 22.83
N SER A 48 6.67 -6.03 22.42
CA SER A 48 5.82 -7.21 22.26
C SER A 48 5.54 -7.53 20.80
N ALA A 49 6.25 -6.89 19.87
CA ALA A 49 6.02 -7.11 18.45
C ALA A 49 6.47 -8.51 18.03
N GLU A 50 5.53 -9.28 17.53
CA GLU A 50 5.81 -10.48 16.74
C GLU A 50 6.14 -10.06 15.31
N SER A 51 7.29 -10.50 14.82
CA SER A 51 7.65 -10.31 13.41
C SER A 51 6.88 -11.32 12.55
N VAL A 52 6.07 -10.81 11.63
CA VAL A 52 5.20 -11.63 10.78
C VAL A 52 5.67 -11.53 9.34
N GLU A 53 6.15 -12.64 8.78
CA GLU A 53 6.40 -12.76 7.35
C GLU A 53 5.17 -13.34 6.66
N PHE A 54 4.77 -12.75 5.54
CA PHE A 54 3.66 -13.23 4.75
C PHE A 54 3.89 -12.94 3.27
N THR A 55 3.01 -13.45 2.44
CA THR A 55 3.17 -13.39 0.99
C THR A 55 1.96 -12.73 0.35
N ALA A 56 2.19 -11.76 -0.50
CA ALA A 56 1.17 -11.19 -1.38
C ALA A 56 0.71 -12.24 -2.41
N LYS A 57 -0.43 -12.00 -3.05
CA LYS A 57 -1.04 -12.93 -4.01
C LYS A 57 -0.10 -13.30 -5.17
N ASP A 58 0.75 -12.36 -5.59
CA ASP A 58 1.73 -12.56 -6.66
C ASP A 58 3.03 -13.24 -6.21
N GLY A 59 3.13 -13.66 -4.93
CA GLY A 59 4.32 -14.31 -4.36
C GLY A 59 5.34 -13.34 -3.76
N THR A 60 5.09 -12.03 -3.75
CA THR A 60 5.99 -11.05 -3.12
C THR A 60 6.01 -11.26 -1.60
N ARG A 61 7.22 -11.41 -1.02
CA ARG A 61 7.40 -11.55 0.43
C ARG A 61 7.30 -10.22 1.13
N LEU A 62 6.44 -10.14 2.12
CA LEU A 62 6.12 -8.96 2.91
C LEU A 62 6.44 -9.19 4.38
N GLN A 63 6.72 -8.10 5.08
CA GLN A 63 7.02 -8.06 6.49
C GLN A 63 6.00 -7.20 7.23
N GLY A 64 5.57 -7.68 8.39
CA GLY A 64 4.72 -6.94 9.31
C GLY A 64 5.10 -7.17 10.77
N TRP A 65 4.48 -6.39 11.64
CA TRP A 65 4.51 -6.54 13.08
C TRP A 65 3.10 -6.77 13.60
N PHE A 66 2.93 -7.82 14.39
CA PHE A 66 1.73 -7.99 15.19
C PHE A 66 2.06 -7.65 16.65
N ILE A 67 1.38 -6.66 17.18
CA ILE A 67 1.53 -6.17 18.54
C ILE A 67 0.23 -6.48 19.28
N PRO A 68 0.19 -7.48 20.18
CA PRO A 68 -1.01 -7.81 20.93
C PRO A 68 -1.37 -6.72 21.94
N SER A 69 -2.62 -6.69 22.34
CA SER A 69 -3.07 -5.92 23.50
C SER A 69 -2.18 -6.22 24.73
N SER A 70 -1.81 -5.20 25.46
CA SER A 70 -1.06 -5.33 26.73
C SER A 70 -1.96 -5.51 27.94
N THR A 71 -3.29 -5.44 27.78
CA THR A 71 -4.26 -5.47 28.88
C THR A 71 -5.02 -6.78 28.99
N GLY A 72 -4.79 -7.71 28.07
CA GLY A 72 -5.44 -9.03 28.08
C GLY A 72 -5.05 -9.89 26.88
N PRO A 73 -5.61 -11.11 26.77
CA PRO A 73 -5.36 -11.97 25.62
C PRO A 73 -5.78 -11.31 24.30
N ALA A 74 -5.02 -11.58 23.22
CA ALA A 74 -5.22 -10.93 21.92
C ALA A 74 -6.59 -11.24 21.30
N ASP A 75 -7.14 -12.44 21.50
CA ASP A 75 -8.47 -12.82 21.05
C ASP A 75 -9.61 -12.08 21.78
N ASN A 76 -9.30 -11.50 22.94
CA ASN A 76 -10.24 -10.75 23.77
C ASN A 76 -10.10 -9.23 23.62
N ALA A 77 -9.22 -8.77 22.73
CA ALA A 77 -9.08 -7.36 22.40
C ALA A 77 -10.39 -6.77 21.86
N ILE A 78 -10.59 -5.46 22.09
CA ILE A 78 -11.75 -4.72 21.56
C ILE A 78 -11.84 -4.87 20.05
N ALA A 79 -10.70 -4.71 19.37
CA ALA A 79 -10.52 -4.94 17.95
C ALA A 79 -9.04 -5.13 17.60
N THR A 80 -8.76 -5.61 16.40
CA THR A 80 -7.43 -5.59 15.80
C THR A 80 -7.37 -4.47 14.77
N ILE A 81 -6.46 -3.52 14.99
CA ILE A 81 -6.21 -2.40 14.08
C ILE A 81 -5.20 -2.85 13.05
N ILE A 82 -5.56 -2.81 11.76
CA ILE A 82 -4.65 -3.05 10.64
C ILE A 82 -4.24 -1.69 10.10
N HIS A 83 -2.98 -1.32 10.32
CA HIS A 83 -2.46 -0.01 9.95
C HIS A 83 -1.72 -0.07 8.62
N ALA A 84 -2.26 0.59 7.63
CA ALA A 84 -1.68 0.84 6.32
C ALA A 84 -1.03 2.23 6.31
N HIS A 85 0.31 2.25 6.32
CA HIS A 85 1.09 3.48 6.52
C HIS A 85 1.13 4.39 5.28
N GLY A 86 1.69 5.59 5.46
CA GLY A 86 1.86 6.60 4.40
C GLY A 86 3.01 6.30 3.43
N ASN A 87 3.27 7.22 2.51
CA ASN A 87 4.17 7.03 1.36
C ASN A 87 5.67 7.14 1.67
N ALA A 88 6.09 7.50 2.88
CA ALA A 88 7.50 7.71 3.20
C ALA A 88 7.96 6.81 4.35
N GLY A 89 9.24 6.43 4.34
CA GLY A 89 9.81 5.58 5.39
C GLY A 89 9.34 4.14 5.30
N ASN A 90 8.88 3.60 6.42
CA ASN A 90 8.36 2.24 6.58
C ASN A 90 7.51 2.16 7.87
N MET A 91 6.98 0.99 8.22
CA MET A 91 6.11 0.82 9.39
C MET A 91 6.75 1.32 10.69
N SER A 92 8.09 1.24 10.86
CA SER A 92 8.76 1.71 12.08
C SER A 92 8.68 3.23 12.25
N ALA A 93 8.69 3.99 11.14
CA ALA A 93 8.52 5.44 11.16
C ALA A 93 7.09 5.85 11.58
N HIS A 94 6.12 5.01 11.29
CA HIS A 94 4.69 5.27 11.55
C HIS A 94 4.20 4.64 12.86
N TRP A 95 5.01 3.82 13.54
CA TRP A 95 4.67 3.19 14.81
C TRP A 95 4.17 4.20 15.88
N PRO A 96 4.79 5.38 16.06
CA PRO A 96 4.33 6.33 17.09
C PRO A 96 2.86 6.74 16.97
N LEU A 97 2.28 6.68 15.77
CA LEU A 97 0.88 7.05 15.53
C LEU A 97 -0.11 6.08 16.21
N VAL A 98 0.27 4.81 16.34
CA VAL A 98 -0.59 3.74 16.86
C VAL A 98 -0.05 3.08 18.13
N SER A 99 1.11 3.51 18.63
CA SER A 99 1.86 2.90 19.74
C SER A 99 1.11 2.84 21.07
N TRP A 100 0.13 3.71 21.25
CA TRP A 100 -0.70 3.81 22.46
C TRP A 100 -1.89 2.84 22.47
N LEU A 101 -2.23 2.24 21.33
CA LEU A 101 -3.42 1.39 21.18
C LEU A 101 -3.33 0.07 21.97
N PRO A 102 -2.20 -0.61 22.08
CA PRO A 102 -2.11 -1.85 22.87
C PRO A 102 -2.47 -1.66 24.34
N GLU A 103 -2.16 -0.50 24.93
CA GLU A 103 -2.53 -0.16 26.30
C GLU A 103 -4.03 0.15 26.47
N ARG A 104 -4.76 0.26 25.37
CA ARG A 104 -6.20 0.51 25.33
C ARG A 104 -7.00 -0.69 24.87
N ASN A 105 -6.44 -1.87 25.03
CA ASN A 105 -7.04 -3.16 24.67
C ASN A 105 -7.33 -3.34 23.16
N PHE A 106 -6.44 -2.85 22.31
CA PHE A 106 -6.44 -3.13 20.88
C PHE A 106 -5.18 -3.92 20.50
N ASN A 107 -5.33 -4.89 19.60
CA ASN A 107 -4.18 -5.40 18.88
C ASN A 107 -3.85 -4.43 17.74
N VAL A 108 -2.58 -4.39 17.35
CA VAL A 108 -2.12 -3.61 16.20
C VAL A 108 -1.36 -4.53 15.25
N PHE A 109 -1.73 -4.51 13.99
CA PHE A 109 -0.95 -5.10 12.91
C PHE A 109 -0.49 -4.00 11.97
N MET A 110 0.81 -3.87 11.83
CA MET A 110 1.45 -2.98 10.87
C MET A 110 2.20 -3.81 9.83
N PHE A 111 2.32 -3.32 8.62
CA PHE A 111 3.07 -4.01 7.58
C PHE A 111 3.76 -3.01 6.66
N ASP A 112 4.86 -3.44 6.06
CA ASP A 112 5.54 -2.73 5.00
C ASP A 112 5.04 -3.21 3.64
N TYR A 113 4.64 -2.27 2.77
CA TYR A 113 4.37 -2.58 1.38
C TYR A 113 5.62 -3.09 0.69
N ARG A 114 5.44 -3.74 -0.46
CA ARG A 114 6.55 -4.14 -1.33
C ARG A 114 7.53 -3.00 -1.57
N GLY A 115 8.83 -3.30 -1.38
CA GLY A 115 9.92 -2.34 -1.52
C GLY A 115 10.13 -1.41 -0.32
N PHE A 116 9.22 -1.38 0.67
CA PHE A 116 9.40 -0.63 1.91
C PHE A 116 9.99 -1.52 3.00
N GLY A 117 10.78 -0.93 3.89
CA GLY A 117 11.37 -1.62 5.04
C GLY A 117 12.05 -2.92 4.67
N LYS A 118 11.59 -4.04 5.25
CA LYS A 118 12.13 -5.36 4.97
C LYS A 118 11.36 -6.13 3.89
N SER A 119 10.22 -5.62 3.42
CA SER A 119 9.42 -6.22 2.35
C SER A 119 10.16 -6.22 1.03
N LYS A 120 9.97 -7.28 0.23
CA LYS A 120 10.63 -7.44 -1.07
C LYS A 120 9.80 -6.82 -2.19
N GLY A 121 10.35 -6.81 -3.40
CA GLY A 121 9.67 -6.30 -4.60
C GLY A 121 9.90 -4.82 -4.84
N THR A 122 9.10 -4.26 -5.75
CA THR A 122 9.16 -2.85 -6.16
C THR A 122 7.77 -2.25 -6.03
N PRO A 123 7.62 -1.06 -5.45
CA PRO A 123 6.32 -0.41 -5.29
C PRO A 123 5.61 -0.20 -6.63
N SER A 124 4.32 -0.48 -6.64
CA SER A 124 3.40 -0.16 -7.73
C SER A 124 1.99 -0.05 -7.17
N GLN A 125 1.11 0.71 -7.81
CA GLN A 125 -0.26 0.87 -7.32
C GLN A 125 -0.97 -0.47 -7.15
N ALA A 126 -1.00 -1.31 -8.19
CA ALA A 126 -1.61 -2.63 -8.12
C ALA A 126 -0.97 -3.53 -7.05
N GLY A 127 0.37 -3.42 -6.90
CA GLY A 127 1.11 -4.16 -5.89
C GLY A 127 0.73 -3.74 -4.46
N LEU A 128 0.63 -2.44 -4.18
CA LEU A 128 0.25 -1.96 -2.85
C LEU A 128 -1.18 -2.36 -2.49
N LEU A 129 -2.09 -2.44 -3.46
CA LEU A 129 -3.45 -2.96 -3.23
C LEU A 129 -3.42 -4.45 -2.87
N ASP A 130 -2.65 -5.25 -3.60
CA ASP A 130 -2.45 -6.68 -3.31
C ASP A 130 -1.81 -6.90 -1.93
N ASP A 131 -0.80 -6.10 -1.58
CA ASP A 131 -0.15 -6.12 -0.26
C ASP A 131 -1.15 -5.81 0.86
N THR A 132 -1.98 -4.78 0.67
CA THR A 132 -3.01 -4.36 1.64
C THR A 132 -4.07 -5.46 1.83
N GLN A 133 -4.55 -6.05 0.75
CA GLN A 133 -5.51 -7.16 0.83
C GLN A 133 -4.88 -8.38 1.53
N SER A 134 -3.62 -8.69 1.22
CA SER A 134 -2.90 -9.80 1.82
C SER A 134 -2.67 -9.58 3.32
N ALA A 135 -2.36 -8.36 3.73
CA ALA A 135 -2.23 -7.98 5.13
C ALA A 135 -3.55 -8.17 5.91
N ILE A 136 -4.69 -7.77 5.33
CA ILE A 136 -6.02 -8.00 5.91
C ILE A 136 -6.28 -9.50 6.06
N ASN A 137 -5.96 -10.29 5.04
CA ASN A 137 -6.17 -11.73 5.04
C ASN A 137 -5.31 -12.44 6.10
N VAL A 138 -4.05 -12.06 6.24
CA VAL A 138 -3.16 -12.62 7.28
C VAL A 138 -3.75 -12.42 8.67
N VAL A 139 -4.17 -11.20 8.99
CA VAL A 139 -4.78 -10.90 10.29
C VAL A 139 -6.08 -11.66 10.50
N ARG A 140 -6.93 -11.74 9.49
CA ARG A 140 -8.22 -12.44 9.55
C ARG A 140 -8.08 -13.94 9.85
N HIS A 141 -6.99 -14.56 9.40
CA HIS A 141 -6.73 -15.99 9.59
C HIS A 141 -5.85 -16.33 10.81
N ARG A 142 -5.48 -15.34 11.62
CA ARG A 142 -4.77 -15.60 12.88
C ARG A 142 -5.71 -16.27 13.89
N SER A 143 -5.22 -17.31 14.56
CA SER A 143 -5.98 -18.03 15.59
C SER A 143 -6.16 -17.24 16.89
N ASP A 144 -5.30 -16.24 17.11
CA ASP A 144 -5.30 -15.37 18.29
C ASP A 144 -5.97 -14.02 18.06
N VAL A 145 -6.71 -13.86 16.96
CA VAL A 145 -7.46 -12.66 16.62
C VAL A 145 -8.93 -12.99 16.41
N ASN A 146 -9.83 -12.12 16.89
CA ASN A 146 -11.24 -12.23 16.54
C ASN A 146 -11.44 -11.62 15.12
N PRO A 147 -11.71 -12.46 14.10
CA PRO A 147 -11.81 -11.99 12.72
C PRO A 147 -13.05 -11.12 12.46
N GLN A 148 -13.99 -11.07 13.41
CA GLN A 148 -15.19 -10.24 13.34
C GLN A 148 -15.01 -8.85 13.96
N ARG A 149 -13.79 -8.50 14.41
CA ARG A 149 -13.48 -7.24 15.08
C ARG A 149 -12.24 -6.58 14.47
N LEU A 150 -12.25 -6.36 13.15
CA LEU A 150 -11.18 -5.71 12.43
C LEU A 150 -11.49 -4.23 12.22
N VAL A 151 -10.49 -3.38 12.39
CA VAL A 151 -10.54 -1.95 12.07
C VAL A 151 -9.37 -1.65 11.13
N LEU A 152 -9.67 -1.04 10.00
CA LEU A 152 -8.64 -0.60 9.06
C LEU A 152 -8.29 0.85 9.36
N PHE A 153 -7.00 1.12 9.51
CA PHE A 153 -6.50 2.48 9.70
C PHE A 153 -5.51 2.81 8.59
N GLY A 154 -5.89 3.73 7.71
CA GLY A 154 -5.07 4.13 6.56
C GLY A 154 -4.61 5.57 6.65
N GLN A 155 -3.30 5.77 6.52
CA GLN A 155 -2.68 7.08 6.46
C GLN A 155 -2.26 7.41 5.03
N SER A 156 -2.66 8.58 4.51
CA SER A 156 -2.26 9.05 3.18
C SER A 156 -2.55 8.00 2.08
N ILE A 157 -1.51 7.45 1.41
CA ILE A 157 -1.67 6.38 0.41
C ILE A 157 -2.29 5.11 1.02
N GLY A 158 -2.04 4.84 2.29
CA GLY A 158 -2.62 3.69 2.98
C GLY A 158 -4.14 3.77 3.06
N GLY A 159 -4.67 4.98 3.26
CA GLY A 159 -6.11 5.20 3.22
C GLY A 159 -6.71 4.98 1.83
N ALA A 160 -6.05 5.44 0.77
CA ALA A 160 -6.48 5.21 -0.60
C ALA A 160 -6.48 3.71 -0.94
N ASN A 161 -5.42 2.97 -0.56
CA ASN A 161 -5.33 1.52 -0.76
C ASN A 161 -6.44 0.77 -0.02
N ILE A 162 -6.72 1.14 1.25
CA ILE A 162 -7.83 0.56 2.02
C ILE A 162 -9.17 0.80 1.32
N LEU A 163 -9.44 2.03 0.88
CA LEU A 163 -10.69 2.36 0.18
C LEU A 163 -10.88 1.55 -1.09
N ASP A 164 -9.82 1.38 -1.88
CA ASP A 164 -9.85 0.55 -3.09
C ASP A 164 -10.12 -0.92 -2.77
N VAL A 165 -9.42 -1.49 -1.78
CA VAL A 165 -9.56 -2.89 -1.37
C VAL A 165 -10.98 -3.17 -0.89
N ILE A 166 -11.54 -2.37 0.03
CA ILE A 166 -12.91 -2.57 0.52
C ILE A 166 -13.97 -2.23 -0.53
N GLY A 167 -13.66 -1.36 -1.48
CA GLY A 167 -14.50 -1.03 -2.62
C GLY A 167 -14.69 -2.22 -3.56
N GLN A 168 -13.70 -3.11 -3.67
CA GLN A 168 -13.73 -4.32 -4.48
C GLN A 168 -14.51 -5.49 -3.84
N GLY A 169 -14.97 -5.35 -2.60
CA GLY A 169 -16.04 -6.19 -2.06
C GLY A 169 -15.76 -6.98 -0.80
N ASP A 170 -14.53 -7.28 -0.42
CA ASP A 170 -14.26 -8.04 0.80
C ASP A 170 -14.25 -7.16 2.05
N ARG A 171 -15.36 -7.18 2.78
CA ARG A 171 -15.57 -6.40 4.01
C ARG A 171 -15.80 -7.28 5.24
N GLU A 172 -15.59 -8.59 5.12
CA GLU A 172 -15.87 -9.52 6.20
C GLU A 172 -15.08 -9.15 7.46
N GLY A 173 -15.80 -9.04 8.58
CA GLY A 173 -15.23 -8.73 9.90
C GLY A 173 -14.78 -7.28 10.09
N ILE A 174 -14.80 -6.44 9.05
CA ILE A 174 -14.39 -5.03 9.15
C ILE A 174 -15.52 -4.23 9.81
N ARG A 175 -15.24 -3.64 10.97
CA ARG A 175 -16.20 -2.87 11.79
C ARG A 175 -16.09 -1.38 11.57
N ALA A 176 -14.90 -0.88 11.26
CA ALA A 176 -14.66 0.53 11.01
C ALA A 176 -13.47 0.73 10.08
N VAL A 177 -13.44 1.88 9.43
CA VAL A 177 -12.32 2.40 8.66
C VAL A 177 -11.99 3.78 9.18
N ILE A 178 -10.73 3.99 9.53
CA ILE A 178 -10.18 5.27 9.96
C ILE A 178 -9.25 5.75 8.84
N LEU A 179 -9.46 6.97 8.40
CA LEU A 179 -8.69 7.59 7.33
C LEU A 179 -8.02 8.85 7.85
N ASP A 180 -6.70 8.87 7.79
CA ASP A 180 -5.90 10.03 8.17
C ASP A 180 -5.21 10.63 6.94
N SER A 181 -5.54 11.91 6.63
CA SER A 181 -4.86 12.69 5.59
C SER A 181 -4.80 12.00 4.22
N THR A 182 -5.84 11.24 3.89
CA THR A 182 -5.90 10.45 2.64
C THR A 182 -6.55 11.23 1.49
N PHE A 183 -6.37 10.72 0.29
CA PHE A 183 -7.00 11.22 -0.95
C PHE A 183 -7.97 10.18 -1.53
N ALA A 184 -8.94 10.66 -2.32
CA ALA A 184 -10.02 9.81 -2.83
C ALA A 184 -9.55 8.75 -3.84
N SER A 185 -8.54 9.07 -4.66
CA SER A 185 -7.94 8.14 -5.63
C SER A 185 -6.59 8.63 -6.11
N TYR A 186 -5.77 7.73 -6.62
CA TYR A 186 -4.49 8.07 -7.27
C TYR A 186 -4.69 9.02 -8.46
N ALA A 187 -5.75 8.84 -9.25
CA ALA A 187 -6.10 9.74 -10.34
C ALA A 187 -6.39 11.16 -9.84
N THR A 188 -7.07 11.30 -8.70
CA THR A 188 -7.37 12.62 -8.12
C THR A 188 -6.09 13.34 -7.71
N ILE A 189 -5.20 12.68 -6.97
CA ILE A 189 -3.95 13.32 -6.53
C ILE A 189 -3.03 13.63 -7.71
N ALA A 190 -2.95 12.75 -8.70
CA ALA A 190 -2.18 12.99 -9.92
C ALA A 190 -2.68 14.24 -10.67
N ASN A 191 -4.00 14.39 -10.83
CA ASN A 191 -4.61 15.57 -11.45
C ASN A 191 -4.36 16.87 -10.68
N GLN A 192 -4.22 16.81 -9.36
CA GLN A 192 -3.86 17.98 -8.56
C GLN A 192 -2.42 18.41 -8.78
N ILE A 193 -1.51 17.45 -8.98
CA ILE A 193 -0.07 17.71 -9.22
C ILE A 193 0.14 18.15 -10.67
N ILE A 194 -0.41 17.41 -11.63
CA ILE A 194 -0.30 17.67 -13.07
C ILE A 194 -1.69 17.55 -13.69
N PRO A 195 -2.35 18.67 -14.05
CA PRO A 195 -3.67 18.62 -14.66
C PRO A 195 -3.71 17.71 -15.89
N GLY A 196 -4.68 16.78 -15.92
CA GLY A 196 -4.86 15.81 -17.00
C GLY A 196 -4.09 14.51 -16.83
N SER A 197 -3.15 14.38 -15.87
CA SER A 197 -2.39 13.15 -15.68
C SER A 197 -3.19 12.00 -15.08
N GLY A 198 -4.27 12.26 -14.40
CA GLY A 198 -5.15 11.24 -13.83
C GLY A 198 -5.82 10.32 -14.86
N TYR A 199 -5.86 10.73 -16.15
CA TYR A 199 -6.34 9.87 -17.25
C TYR A 199 -5.29 8.84 -17.71
N LEU A 200 -4.06 8.91 -17.19
CA LEU A 200 -2.94 8.02 -17.54
C LEU A 200 -2.72 6.90 -16.49
N LEU A 201 -3.47 6.92 -15.42
CA LEU A 201 -3.49 5.94 -14.31
C LEU A 201 -4.76 5.08 -14.41
#